data_df81d9616caceba491064d557c337625
#
_entry.id   df81d9616caceba491064d557c337625
#
_cell.length_a   1.000
_cell.length_b   1.000
_cell.length_c   1.000
_cell.angle_alpha   90.00
_cell.angle_beta   90.00
_cell.angle_gamma   90.00
#
_symmetry.space_group_name_H-M   'P 1'
#
loop_
_entity.id
_entity.type
_entity.pdbx_description
1 polymer ?
#
loop_
_entity_poly.entity_id
_entity_poly.type
_entity_poly.pdbx_seq_one_letter_code
_entity_poly.pdbx_strand_id
1 'polypeptide(L)'
;MKAFVINLDSRHDRWTDVERQSKKIGFPIFRIPAVTVENRDFKGSMVTEGVQAIWDSHVLAMRTFLKTDDPYCIIMEDDFKILSSNLEAFDIHARRMHIDFLQIGFLKTSYWERVSIRKANLSDRLLKILVFMTKHFPFGLDALRGKVLIREQLGIESGFIMGDIRPGAHCYLISRRFASACVNLNYPTAISTDGFFMAISWMRTFKMLRLKKSKVTQSKSPTSVKNRFKREF
;
A
#
# COMPACT_ATOMS: atom_id res chain seq x y z
N MET A 1 -12.07 3.66 -12.45
CA MET A 1 -11.17 3.88 -11.27
C MET A 1 -10.49 5.25 -11.39
N LYS A 2 -10.19 5.91 -10.27
CA LYS A 2 -9.54 7.21 -10.17
C LYS A 2 -8.27 7.11 -9.34
N ALA A 3 -7.29 8.01 -9.58
CA ALA A 3 -6.14 8.18 -8.72
C ALA A 3 -6.24 9.50 -7.94
N PHE A 4 -5.99 9.44 -6.64
CA PHE A 4 -5.91 10.60 -5.75
C PHE A 4 -4.45 10.81 -5.35
N VAL A 5 -3.92 11.98 -5.66
CA VAL A 5 -2.51 12.32 -5.39
C VAL A 5 -2.46 13.39 -4.31
N ILE A 6 -1.87 13.04 -3.17
CA ILE A 6 -1.66 13.93 -2.04
C ILE A 6 -0.47 14.84 -2.36
N ASN A 7 -0.68 16.15 -2.35
CA ASN A 7 0.34 17.13 -2.68
C ASN A 7 0.20 18.38 -1.80
N LEU A 8 1.31 18.84 -1.23
CA LEU A 8 1.38 20.12 -0.52
C LEU A 8 1.17 21.28 -1.47
N ASP A 9 0.37 22.26 -1.07
CA ASP A 9 0.09 23.44 -1.91
C ASP A 9 1.35 24.22 -2.29
N SER A 10 2.34 24.28 -1.41
CA SER A 10 3.64 24.91 -1.66
C SER A 10 4.55 24.13 -2.64
N ARG A 11 4.19 22.90 -3.03
CA ARG A 11 5.03 22.02 -3.84
C ARG A 11 4.51 21.94 -5.29
N HIS A 12 4.43 23.10 -5.96
CA HIS A 12 4.07 23.19 -7.38
C HIS A 12 5.05 22.42 -8.29
N ASP A 13 6.33 22.40 -7.92
CA ASP A 13 7.37 21.63 -8.60
C ASP A 13 7.01 20.14 -8.70
N ARG A 14 6.56 19.55 -7.60
CA ARG A 14 6.13 18.14 -7.56
C ARG A 14 4.84 17.91 -8.33
N TRP A 15 3.89 18.85 -8.25
CA TRP A 15 2.65 18.73 -9.01
C TRP A 15 2.90 18.69 -10.52
N THR A 16 3.79 19.53 -11.02
CA THR A 16 4.23 19.51 -12.44
C THR A 16 4.81 18.14 -12.82
N ASP A 17 5.61 17.52 -11.94
CA ASP A 17 6.12 16.16 -12.15
C ASP A 17 4.99 15.10 -12.16
N VAL A 18 3.98 15.24 -11.30
CA VAL A 18 2.78 14.39 -11.29
C VAL A 18 2.04 14.49 -12.62
N GLU A 19 1.77 15.70 -13.11
CA GLU A 19 1.10 15.92 -14.40
C GLU A 19 1.87 15.29 -15.56
N ARG A 20 3.18 15.42 -15.57
CA ARG A 20 4.04 14.78 -16.59
C ARG A 20 3.95 13.25 -16.54
N GLN A 21 3.85 12.65 -15.35
CA GLN A 21 3.75 11.20 -15.19
C GLN A 21 2.32 10.68 -15.37
N SER A 22 1.31 11.54 -15.27
CA SER A 22 -0.12 11.17 -15.38
C SER A 22 -0.43 10.43 -16.69
N LYS A 23 0.23 10.82 -17.78
CA LYS A 23 0.11 10.19 -19.10
C LYS A 23 0.42 8.69 -19.10
N LYS A 24 1.15 8.20 -18.08
CA LYS A 24 1.53 6.78 -17.91
C LYS A 24 0.57 6.01 -17.01
N ILE A 25 -0.40 6.70 -16.39
CA ILE A 25 -1.29 6.10 -15.38
C ILE A 25 -2.53 5.48 -16.02
N GLY A 26 -3.03 6.05 -17.13
CA GLY A 26 -4.15 5.51 -17.90
C GLY A 26 -5.54 5.78 -17.33
N PHE A 27 -5.66 6.52 -16.22
CA PHE A 27 -6.93 6.94 -15.62
C PHE A 27 -6.85 8.34 -14.98
N PRO A 28 -8.01 9.00 -14.73
CA PRO A 28 -8.04 10.37 -14.20
C PRO A 28 -7.32 10.52 -12.86
N ILE A 29 -6.54 11.58 -12.74
CA ILE A 29 -5.83 11.98 -11.52
C ILE A 29 -6.54 13.16 -10.89
N PHE A 30 -6.72 13.09 -9.57
CA PHE A 30 -7.29 14.16 -8.75
C PHE A 30 -6.29 14.56 -7.67
N ARG A 31 -6.01 15.86 -7.58
CA ARG A 31 -5.18 16.42 -6.52
C ARG A 31 -5.95 16.44 -5.21
N ILE A 32 -5.29 16.00 -4.15
CA ILE A 32 -5.74 16.14 -2.77
C ILE A 32 -4.77 17.09 -2.06
N PRO A 33 -5.21 18.26 -1.57
CA PRO A 33 -4.35 19.13 -0.80
C PRO A 33 -3.90 18.39 0.47
N ALA A 34 -2.60 18.35 0.69
CA ALA A 34 -2.06 17.72 1.89
C ALA A 34 -2.42 18.54 3.13
N VAL A 35 -2.77 17.86 4.22
CA VAL A 35 -2.98 18.50 5.52
C VAL A 35 -1.64 19.01 6.04
N THR A 36 -1.60 20.24 6.52
CA THR A 36 -0.42 20.88 7.11
C THR A 36 -0.56 21.02 8.62
N VAL A 37 0.56 21.22 9.30
CA VAL A 37 0.59 21.33 10.76
C VAL A 37 -0.14 22.58 11.24
N GLU A 38 -0.13 23.67 10.45
CA GLU A 38 -0.74 24.95 10.84
C GLU A 38 -2.28 24.89 10.90
N ASN A 39 -2.89 23.91 10.28
CA ASN A 39 -4.35 23.86 10.05
C ASN A 39 -5.09 22.89 10.98
N ARG A 40 -4.47 22.38 12.05
CA ARG A 40 -5.12 21.39 12.93
C ARG A 40 -4.73 21.46 14.40
N ASP A 41 -5.68 21.03 15.26
CA ASP A 41 -5.43 20.71 16.66
C ASP A 41 -4.93 19.26 16.77
N PHE A 42 -3.69 19.08 17.26
CA PHE A 42 -3.01 17.79 17.41
C PHE A 42 -3.10 17.21 18.83
N LYS A 43 -4.03 17.68 19.65
CA LYS A 43 -4.21 17.19 21.03
C LYS A 43 -4.47 15.69 21.06
N GLY A 44 -3.77 15.01 21.95
CA GLY A 44 -3.92 13.59 22.20
C GLY A 44 -3.22 12.67 21.21
N SER A 45 -2.48 13.20 20.23
CA SER A 45 -1.66 12.39 19.32
C SER A 45 -0.45 11.80 20.03
N MET A 46 -0.14 10.53 19.79
CA MET A 46 1.06 9.83 20.29
C MET A 46 2.24 9.93 19.31
N VAL A 47 2.04 10.56 18.17
CA VAL A 47 3.07 10.77 17.13
C VAL A 47 3.31 12.26 16.92
N THR A 48 4.39 12.61 16.23
CA THR A 48 4.66 14.01 15.89
C THR A 48 3.58 14.57 14.98
N GLU A 49 3.35 15.89 15.06
CA GLU A 49 2.35 16.60 14.27
C GLU A 49 2.49 16.35 12.76
N GLY A 50 3.73 16.31 12.24
CA GLY A 50 3.99 15.99 10.84
C GLY A 50 3.58 14.57 10.46
N VAL A 51 3.74 13.59 11.35
CA VAL A 51 3.29 12.20 11.12
C VAL A 51 1.77 12.13 11.13
N GLN A 52 1.12 12.87 12.04
CA GLN A 52 -0.34 12.97 12.06
C GLN A 52 -0.87 13.65 10.80
N ALA A 53 -0.27 14.77 10.36
CA ALA A 53 -0.66 15.47 9.15
C ALA A 53 -0.58 14.58 7.89
N ILE A 54 0.43 13.70 7.82
CA ILE A 54 0.52 12.69 6.76
C ILE A 54 -0.68 11.73 6.85
N TRP A 55 -0.97 11.16 8.03
CA TRP A 55 -2.13 10.28 8.20
C TRP A 55 -3.45 10.97 7.81
N ASP A 56 -3.66 12.19 8.28
CA ASP A 56 -4.84 12.98 7.96
C ASP A 56 -4.99 13.26 6.47
N SER A 57 -3.89 13.46 5.75
CA SER A 57 -3.89 13.60 4.29
C SER A 57 -4.36 12.33 3.60
N HIS A 58 -3.92 11.16 4.05
CA HIS A 58 -4.40 9.87 3.53
C HIS A 58 -5.89 9.66 3.84
N VAL A 59 -6.34 10.03 5.05
CA VAL A 59 -7.77 9.95 5.42
C VAL A 59 -8.61 10.91 4.57
N LEU A 60 -8.12 12.12 4.29
CA LEU A 60 -8.79 13.06 3.39
C LEU A 60 -8.94 12.48 1.97
N ALA A 61 -7.91 11.84 1.45
CA ALA A 61 -7.96 11.15 0.16
C ALA A 61 -8.99 10.00 0.18
N MET A 62 -9.03 9.19 1.24
CA MET A 62 -10.03 8.13 1.42
C MET A 62 -11.45 8.68 1.50
N ARG A 63 -11.68 9.73 2.27
CA ARG A 63 -12.99 10.40 2.37
C ARG A 63 -13.44 10.99 1.03
N THR A 64 -12.52 11.55 0.25
CA THR A 64 -12.81 12.05 -1.09
C THR A 64 -13.16 10.92 -2.04
N PHE A 65 -12.44 9.81 -1.98
CA PHE A 65 -12.78 8.60 -2.73
C PHE A 65 -14.19 8.08 -2.39
N LEU A 66 -14.55 8.04 -1.10
CA LEU A 66 -15.87 7.55 -0.66
C LEU A 66 -17.05 8.39 -1.17
N LYS A 67 -16.82 9.62 -1.63
CA LYS A 67 -17.83 10.47 -2.30
C LYS A 67 -18.02 10.11 -3.79
N THR A 68 -17.21 9.23 -4.35
CA THR A 68 -17.36 8.74 -5.73
C THR A 68 -18.07 7.39 -5.75
N ASP A 69 -18.53 6.93 -6.92
CA ASP A 69 -19.16 5.61 -7.07
C ASP A 69 -18.17 4.50 -7.43
N ASP A 70 -16.88 4.83 -7.58
CA ASP A 70 -15.86 3.86 -7.92
C ASP A 70 -15.70 2.80 -6.81
N PRO A 71 -15.61 1.51 -7.13
CA PRO A 71 -15.39 0.45 -6.12
C PRO A 71 -13.96 0.42 -5.61
N TYR A 72 -13.01 0.95 -6.39
CA TYR A 72 -11.58 1.03 -6.09
C TYR A 72 -11.00 2.38 -6.49
N CYS A 73 -9.94 2.79 -5.78
CA CYS A 73 -9.11 3.91 -6.19
C CYS A 73 -7.63 3.62 -5.92
N ILE A 74 -6.74 4.40 -6.54
CA ILE A 74 -5.34 4.48 -6.16
C ILE A 74 -5.12 5.76 -5.37
N ILE A 75 -4.35 5.67 -4.28
CA ILE A 75 -3.87 6.82 -3.51
C ILE A 75 -2.34 6.87 -3.65
N MET A 76 -1.80 8.05 -3.93
CA MET A 76 -0.36 8.28 -4.13
C MET A 76 0.09 9.54 -3.38
N GLU A 77 1.35 9.55 -2.93
CA GLU A 77 2.06 10.77 -2.54
C GLU A 77 2.68 11.41 -3.78
N ASP A 78 2.94 12.72 -3.75
CA ASP A 78 3.39 13.51 -4.92
C ASP A 78 4.84 13.25 -5.37
N ASP A 79 5.60 12.51 -4.58
CA ASP A 79 7.01 12.17 -4.87
C ASP A 79 7.19 10.79 -5.52
N PHE A 80 6.14 10.29 -6.14
CA PHE A 80 6.22 9.00 -6.84
C PHE A 80 6.96 9.10 -8.17
N LYS A 81 7.57 7.98 -8.56
CA LYS A 81 8.10 7.74 -9.91
C LYS A 81 7.59 6.41 -10.44
N ILE A 82 6.88 6.44 -11.57
CA ILE A 82 6.34 5.24 -12.21
C ILE A 82 7.46 4.49 -12.92
N LEU A 83 7.63 3.22 -12.57
CA LEU A 83 8.61 2.32 -13.17
C LEU A 83 8.03 1.46 -14.30
N SER A 84 6.70 1.37 -14.39
CA SER A 84 6.00 0.53 -15.36
C SER A 84 4.66 1.14 -15.72
N SER A 85 4.32 1.18 -16.99
CA SER A 85 3.19 1.91 -17.57
C SER A 85 1.83 1.22 -17.45
N ASN A 86 1.72 0.06 -16.80
CA ASN A 86 0.45 -0.69 -16.78
C ASN A 86 -0.17 -0.73 -15.40
N LEU A 87 -0.57 0.45 -14.87
CA LEU A 87 -1.28 0.52 -13.59
C LEU A 87 -2.77 0.15 -13.72
N GLU A 88 -3.36 0.25 -14.94
CA GLU A 88 -4.74 -0.12 -15.21
C GLU A 88 -5.03 -1.59 -14.94
N ALA A 89 -4.06 -2.46 -15.21
CA ALA A 89 -4.20 -3.89 -14.94
C ALA A 89 -4.51 -4.20 -13.47
N PHE A 90 -4.12 -3.32 -12.54
CA PHE A 90 -4.37 -3.54 -11.12
C PHE A 90 -5.85 -3.37 -10.73
N ASP A 91 -6.64 -2.56 -11.47
CA ASP A 91 -8.09 -2.50 -11.26
C ASP A 91 -8.75 -3.85 -11.58
N ILE A 92 -8.37 -4.46 -12.71
CA ILE A 92 -8.87 -5.76 -13.15
C ILE A 92 -8.51 -6.85 -12.10
N HIS A 93 -7.24 -6.88 -11.68
CA HIS A 93 -6.78 -7.83 -10.67
C HIS A 93 -7.48 -7.62 -9.32
N ALA A 94 -7.65 -6.34 -8.90
CA ALA A 94 -8.29 -6.02 -7.64
C ALA A 94 -9.75 -6.48 -7.60
N ARG A 95 -10.50 -6.25 -8.69
CA ARG A 95 -11.90 -6.71 -8.83
C ARG A 95 -11.99 -8.22 -8.83
N ARG A 96 -11.19 -8.88 -9.67
CA ARG A 96 -11.21 -10.35 -9.81
C ARG A 96 -10.84 -11.06 -8.53
N MET A 97 -9.83 -10.56 -7.82
CA MET A 97 -9.34 -11.15 -6.57
C MET A 97 -10.04 -10.62 -5.31
N HIS A 98 -10.99 -9.68 -5.43
CA HIS A 98 -11.62 -9.01 -4.28
C HIS A 98 -10.60 -8.48 -3.27
N ILE A 99 -9.62 -7.72 -3.76
CA ILE A 99 -8.54 -7.16 -2.92
C ILE A 99 -9.09 -5.97 -2.14
N ASP A 100 -8.81 -5.90 -0.85
CA ASP A 100 -9.14 -4.73 -0.04
C ASP A 100 -8.04 -3.66 -0.08
N PHE A 101 -6.77 -4.10 -0.12
CA PHE A 101 -5.61 -3.23 -0.19
C PHE A 101 -4.50 -3.87 -1.03
N LEU A 102 -3.96 -3.13 -2.00
CA LEU A 102 -2.82 -3.56 -2.80
C LEU A 102 -1.71 -2.51 -2.73
N GLN A 103 -0.58 -2.85 -2.12
CA GLN A 103 0.60 -2.01 -2.14
C GLN A 103 1.34 -2.16 -3.47
N ILE A 104 1.37 -1.06 -4.24
CA ILE A 104 1.98 -0.97 -5.58
C ILE A 104 3.39 -0.38 -5.48
N GLY A 105 3.55 0.64 -4.63
CA GLY A 105 4.81 1.28 -4.32
C GLY A 105 5.22 1.03 -2.88
N PHE A 106 6.49 0.68 -2.66
CA PHE A 106 7.06 0.49 -1.33
C PHE A 106 8.58 0.74 -1.35
N LEU A 107 9.12 1.07 -0.19
CA LEU A 107 10.55 1.35 -0.04
C LEU A 107 11.36 0.06 -0.24
N LYS A 108 12.40 0.17 -1.05
CA LYS A 108 13.38 -0.90 -1.20
C LYS A 108 14.33 -0.88 0.00
N THR A 109 14.18 -1.83 0.88
CA THR A 109 15.21 -2.11 1.89
C THR A 109 16.23 -3.07 1.26
N SER A 110 17.42 -2.59 0.96
CA SER A 110 18.38 -3.20 0.02
C SER A 110 18.79 -4.66 0.31
N TYR A 111 18.77 -5.10 1.54
CA TYR A 111 19.14 -6.47 1.93
C TYR A 111 17.92 -7.35 2.21
N TRP A 112 17.00 -6.91 3.02
CA TRP A 112 15.84 -7.70 3.46
C TRP A 112 14.82 -7.97 2.35
N GLU A 113 14.68 -7.06 1.38
CA GLU A 113 13.82 -7.29 0.21
C GLU A 113 14.35 -8.43 -0.66
N ARG A 114 15.69 -8.48 -0.89
CA ARG A 114 16.30 -9.60 -1.63
C ARG A 114 16.12 -10.93 -0.94
N VAL A 115 16.26 -10.98 0.38
CA VAL A 115 16.03 -12.18 1.19
C VAL A 115 14.56 -12.58 1.19
N SER A 116 13.62 -11.62 1.35
CA SER A 116 12.17 -11.91 1.33
C SER A 116 11.67 -12.35 -0.03
N ILE A 117 12.13 -11.72 -1.13
CA ILE A 117 11.76 -12.13 -2.50
C ILE A 117 12.33 -13.54 -2.79
N ARG A 118 13.58 -13.81 -2.38
CA ARG A 118 14.16 -15.16 -2.50
C ARG A 118 13.41 -16.18 -1.68
N LYS A 119 13.08 -15.88 -0.42
CA LYS A 119 12.26 -16.75 0.43
C LYS A 119 10.85 -16.95 -0.13
N ALA A 120 10.19 -15.91 -0.63
CA ALA A 120 8.87 -16.03 -1.24
C ALA A 120 8.90 -16.83 -2.55
N ASN A 121 9.91 -16.60 -3.42
CA ASN A 121 10.06 -17.38 -4.65
C ASN A 121 10.50 -18.81 -4.37
N LEU A 122 11.33 -19.03 -3.34
CA LEU A 122 11.73 -20.35 -2.91
C LEU A 122 10.55 -21.07 -2.25
N SER A 123 9.76 -20.39 -1.42
CA SER A 123 8.55 -20.96 -0.83
C SER A 123 7.49 -21.33 -1.88
N ASP A 124 7.29 -20.50 -2.92
CA ASP A 124 6.36 -20.81 -4.02
C ASP A 124 6.80 -22.02 -4.85
N ARG A 125 8.11 -22.14 -5.12
CA ARG A 125 8.67 -23.31 -5.83
C ARG A 125 8.71 -24.55 -4.94
N LEU A 126 9.19 -24.42 -3.72
CA LEU A 126 9.19 -25.50 -2.71
C LEU A 126 7.76 -25.93 -2.37
N LEU A 127 6.80 -24.99 -2.28
CA LEU A 127 5.41 -25.30 -2.07
C LEU A 127 4.83 -26.13 -3.22
N LYS A 128 5.14 -25.79 -4.47
CA LYS A 128 4.71 -26.58 -5.65
C LYS A 128 5.35 -27.97 -5.67
N ILE A 129 6.64 -28.07 -5.37
CA ILE A 129 7.36 -29.35 -5.27
C ILE A 129 6.83 -30.17 -4.09
N LEU A 130 6.62 -29.54 -2.93
CA LEU A 130 6.06 -30.19 -1.75
C LEU A 130 4.60 -30.64 -1.98
N VAL A 131 3.78 -29.86 -2.67
CA VAL A 131 2.42 -30.29 -3.06
C VAL A 131 2.47 -31.46 -4.03
N PHE A 132 3.40 -31.46 -4.99
CA PHE A 132 3.62 -32.59 -5.88
C PHE A 132 4.07 -33.84 -5.10
N MET A 133 5.04 -33.69 -4.19
CA MET A 133 5.53 -34.80 -3.35
C MET A 133 4.45 -35.28 -2.36
N THR A 134 3.57 -34.44 -1.84
CA THR A 134 2.54 -34.83 -0.86
C THR A 134 1.34 -35.54 -1.47
N LYS A 135 1.16 -35.50 -2.79
CA LYS A 135 0.25 -36.43 -3.48
C LYS A 135 0.66 -37.87 -3.29
N HIS A 136 1.93 -38.10 -2.99
CA HIS A 136 2.53 -39.44 -2.89
C HIS A 136 2.99 -39.83 -1.47
N PHE A 137 2.97 -38.88 -0.49
CA PHE A 137 3.39 -39.16 0.90
C PHE A 137 2.41 -38.51 1.92
N PRO A 138 1.70 -39.32 2.74
CA PRO A 138 0.57 -38.84 3.54
C PRO A 138 0.92 -38.19 4.89
N PHE A 139 2.17 -38.04 5.30
CA PHE A 139 2.50 -37.59 6.65
C PHE A 139 3.09 -36.18 6.75
N GLY A 140 2.49 -35.35 7.59
CA GLY A 140 3.13 -34.16 8.17
C GLY A 140 2.99 -32.83 7.42
N LEU A 141 2.19 -32.69 6.36
CA LEU A 141 2.19 -31.52 5.47
C LEU A 141 0.83 -30.78 5.35
N ASP A 142 -0.12 -31.07 6.22
CA ASP A 142 -1.47 -30.49 6.15
C ASP A 142 -1.48 -28.95 6.24
N ALA A 143 -0.59 -28.35 7.04
CA ALA A 143 -0.47 -26.90 7.14
C ALA A 143 0.06 -26.25 5.84
N LEU A 144 0.93 -26.95 5.12
CA LEU A 144 1.49 -26.49 3.83
C LEU A 144 0.47 -26.68 2.69
N ARG A 145 -0.21 -27.82 2.68
CA ARG A 145 -1.35 -28.08 1.78
C ARG A 145 -2.43 -27.04 1.98
N GLY A 146 -2.79 -26.74 3.24
CA GLY A 146 -3.76 -25.71 3.59
C GLY A 146 -3.39 -24.33 3.03
N LYS A 147 -2.11 -23.92 3.12
CA LYS A 147 -1.65 -22.63 2.55
C LYS A 147 -1.78 -22.57 1.03
N VAL A 148 -1.49 -23.64 0.31
CA VAL A 148 -1.60 -23.68 -1.16
C VAL A 148 -3.06 -23.69 -1.58
N LEU A 149 -3.87 -24.55 -0.98
CA LEU A 149 -5.31 -24.63 -1.24
C LEU A 149 -6.02 -23.31 -0.93
N ILE A 150 -5.70 -22.67 0.21
CA ILE A 150 -6.24 -21.38 0.58
C ILE A 150 -5.82 -20.30 -0.42
N ARG A 151 -4.55 -20.32 -0.89
CA ARG A 151 -4.08 -19.37 -1.88
C ARG A 151 -4.80 -19.53 -3.24
N GLU A 152 -4.98 -20.78 -3.69
CA GLU A 152 -5.73 -21.10 -4.90
C GLU A 152 -7.20 -20.76 -4.77
N GLN A 153 -7.85 -21.10 -3.65
CA GLN A 153 -9.23 -20.76 -3.34
C GLN A 153 -9.45 -19.23 -3.26
N LEU A 154 -8.46 -18.49 -2.75
CA LEU A 154 -8.49 -17.03 -2.72
C LEU A 154 -8.14 -16.40 -4.07
N GLY A 155 -7.79 -17.18 -5.08
CA GLY A 155 -7.44 -16.71 -6.42
C GLY A 155 -6.22 -15.77 -6.43
N ILE A 156 -5.20 -16.00 -5.56
CA ILE A 156 -4.03 -15.13 -5.46
C ILE A 156 -3.02 -15.50 -6.56
N GLU A 157 -2.85 -14.59 -7.50
CA GLU A 157 -1.95 -14.77 -8.64
C GLU A 157 -0.47 -14.72 -8.25
N SER A 158 0.40 -15.27 -9.12
CA SER A 158 1.84 -15.42 -8.86
C SER A 158 2.63 -14.11 -8.67
N GLY A 159 2.07 -12.97 -9.11
CA GLY A 159 2.69 -11.62 -8.97
C GLY A 159 2.52 -10.96 -7.61
N PHE A 160 1.70 -11.54 -6.70
CA PHE A 160 1.28 -10.91 -5.45
C PHE A 160 1.76 -11.68 -4.23
N ILE A 161 1.91 -10.97 -3.11
CA ILE A 161 2.25 -11.54 -1.79
C ILE A 161 1.19 -11.08 -0.79
N MET A 162 0.61 -12.00 -0.05
CA MET A 162 -0.41 -11.72 0.95
C MET A 162 0.22 -11.36 2.30
N GLY A 163 -0.30 -10.30 2.93
CA GLY A 163 -0.03 -9.97 4.33
C GLY A 163 1.39 -9.46 4.66
N ASP A 164 2.23 -9.22 3.65
CA ASP A 164 3.59 -8.69 3.85
C ASP A 164 3.65 -7.23 3.36
N ILE A 165 2.92 -6.35 4.07
CA ILE A 165 2.93 -4.92 3.77
C ILE A 165 4.25 -4.30 4.25
N ARG A 166 4.85 -3.48 3.41
CA ARG A 166 6.17 -2.88 3.61
C ARG A 166 6.05 -1.39 3.95
N PRO A 167 7.07 -0.78 4.59
CA PRO A 167 7.14 0.66 4.69
C PRO A 167 7.09 1.34 3.32
N GLY A 168 6.48 2.54 3.26
CA GLY A 168 6.32 3.32 2.05
C GLY A 168 4.89 3.26 1.50
N ALA A 169 3.99 4.05 2.12
CA ALA A 169 2.60 4.20 1.68
C ALA A 169 2.44 5.14 0.47
N HIS A 170 3.50 5.31 -0.35
CA HIS A 170 3.53 6.30 -1.43
C HIS A 170 2.73 5.92 -2.68
N CYS A 171 2.27 4.67 -2.81
CA CYS A 171 1.34 4.25 -3.86
C CYS A 171 0.64 2.93 -3.50
N TYR A 172 -0.68 2.98 -3.38
CA TYR A 172 -1.49 1.80 -3.09
C TYR A 172 -2.91 1.93 -3.66
N LEU A 173 -3.52 0.79 -3.95
CA LEU A 173 -4.92 0.68 -4.37
C LEU A 173 -5.74 0.19 -3.18
N ILE A 174 -6.95 0.73 -3.01
CA ILE A 174 -7.90 0.34 -1.96
C ILE A 174 -9.31 0.15 -2.47
N SER A 175 -10.05 -0.74 -1.79
CA SER A 175 -11.49 -0.90 -1.96
C SER A 175 -12.27 0.12 -1.12
N ARG A 176 -13.55 0.36 -1.49
CA ARG A 176 -14.47 1.16 -0.66
C ARG A 176 -14.63 0.58 0.75
N ARG A 177 -14.69 -0.76 0.85
CA ARG A 177 -14.78 -1.45 2.14
C ARG A 177 -13.60 -1.10 3.05
N PHE A 178 -12.38 -1.13 2.50
CA PHE A 178 -11.17 -0.77 3.26
C PHE A 178 -11.15 0.70 3.64
N ALA A 179 -11.44 1.61 2.70
CA ALA A 179 -11.50 3.04 2.96
C ALA A 179 -12.53 3.38 4.05
N SER A 180 -13.76 2.84 3.96
CA SER A 180 -14.81 3.05 4.96
C SER A 180 -14.42 2.60 6.36
N ALA A 181 -13.69 1.50 6.48
CA ALA A 181 -13.19 1.02 7.77
C ALA A 181 -12.07 1.92 8.32
N CYS A 182 -11.17 2.42 7.45
CA CYS A 182 -9.97 3.13 7.89
C CYS A 182 -10.20 4.59 8.27
N VAL A 183 -11.19 5.29 7.69
CA VAL A 183 -11.39 6.74 7.90
C VAL A 183 -11.70 7.15 9.34
N ASN A 184 -12.09 6.21 10.19
CA ASN A 184 -12.39 6.43 11.61
C ASN A 184 -11.41 5.72 12.55
N LEU A 185 -10.40 5.03 12.00
CA LEU A 185 -9.38 4.35 12.78
C LEU A 185 -8.15 5.25 12.99
N ASN A 186 -7.31 4.88 13.98
CA ASN A 186 -6.08 5.61 14.32
C ASN A 186 -6.34 7.06 14.75
N TYR A 187 -7.41 7.28 15.54
CA TYR A 187 -7.71 8.56 16.18
C TYR A 187 -7.95 8.37 17.69
N PRO A 188 -7.24 9.12 18.56
CA PRO A 188 -6.13 10.02 18.22
C PRO A 188 -4.99 9.24 17.53
N THR A 189 -4.19 9.92 16.67
CA THR A 189 -3.19 9.22 15.86
C THR A 189 -2.08 8.65 16.73
N ALA A 190 -2.00 7.32 16.78
CA ALA A 190 -1.07 6.59 17.63
C ALA A 190 0.15 6.05 16.86
N ILE A 191 0.01 5.81 15.56
CA ILE A 191 1.06 5.22 14.71
C ILE A 191 1.08 5.89 13.33
N SER A 192 2.22 5.83 12.66
CA SER A 192 2.38 6.36 11.30
C SER A 192 1.51 5.61 10.29
N THR A 193 1.27 6.21 9.12
CA THR A 193 0.52 5.59 8.00
C THR A 193 1.06 4.21 7.63
N ASP A 194 2.39 4.09 7.49
CA ASP A 194 3.05 2.81 7.20
C ASP A 194 2.80 1.79 8.32
N GLY A 195 3.00 2.20 9.57
CA GLY A 195 2.76 1.37 10.75
C GLY A 195 1.31 0.90 10.85
N PHE A 196 0.35 1.77 10.52
CA PHE A 196 -1.06 1.46 10.51
C PHE A 196 -1.40 0.37 9.47
N PHE A 197 -0.95 0.51 8.22
CA PHE A 197 -1.20 -0.51 7.20
C PHE A 197 -0.52 -1.84 7.52
N MET A 198 0.68 -1.80 8.10
CA MET A 198 1.36 -3.01 8.57
C MET A 198 0.56 -3.69 9.69
N ALA A 199 0.10 -2.93 10.69
CA ALA A 199 -0.68 -3.48 11.82
C ALA A 199 -1.99 -4.11 11.34
N ILE A 200 -2.76 -3.43 10.49
CA ILE A 200 -4.01 -3.99 9.92
C ILE A 200 -3.73 -5.26 9.11
N SER A 201 -2.61 -5.34 8.39
CA SER A 201 -2.28 -6.53 7.61
C SER A 201 -2.08 -7.78 8.47
N TRP A 202 -1.63 -7.61 9.71
CA TRP A 202 -1.48 -8.73 10.67
C TRP A 202 -2.81 -9.20 11.25
N MET A 203 -3.81 -8.32 11.32
CA MET A 203 -5.15 -8.68 11.84
C MET A 203 -5.93 -9.59 10.90
N ARG A 204 -5.52 -9.70 9.63
CA ARG A 204 -6.15 -10.54 8.59
C ARG A 204 -7.64 -10.27 8.33
N THR A 205 -8.14 -9.14 8.78
CA THR A 205 -9.54 -8.71 8.58
C THR A 205 -9.82 -8.33 7.12
N PHE A 206 -8.78 -7.88 6.41
CA PHE A 206 -8.82 -7.45 5.03
C PHE A 206 -7.91 -8.29 4.16
N LYS A 207 -8.29 -8.47 2.90
CA LYS A 207 -7.43 -9.11 1.90
C LYS A 207 -6.39 -8.10 1.41
N MET A 208 -5.27 -8.03 2.14
CA MET A 208 -4.18 -7.11 1.88
C MET A 208 -3.03 -7.82 1.15
N LEU A 209 -2.67 -7.28 0.01
CA LEU A 209 -1.62 -7.80 -0.85
C LEU A 209 -0.57 -6.72 -1.12
N ARG A 210 0.63 -7.14 -1.49
CA ARG A 210 1.60 -6.31 -2.17
C ARG A 210 2.13 -6.96 -3.44
N LEU A 211 2.68 -6.17 -4.33
CA LEU A 211 3.40 -6.70 -5.48
C LEU A 211 4.72 -7.35 -5.04
N LYS A 212 5.18 -8.35 -5.76
CA LYS A 212 6.52 -8.95 -5.55
C LYS A 212 7.63 -7.94 -5.86
N LYS A 213 7.42 -7.09 -6.87
CA LYS A 213 8.32 -5.99 -7.24
C LYS A 213 7.54 -4.69 -7.25
N SER A 214 8.07 -3.65 -6.63
CA SER A 214 7.47 -2.31 -6.69
C SER A 214 7.40 -1.84 -8.14
N LYS A 215 6.25 -1.27 -8.52
CA LYS A 215 6.01 -0.64 -9.83
C LYS A 215 6.08 0.89 -9.76
N VAL A 216 6.12 1.41 -8.54
CA VAL A 216 6.24 2.83 -8.23
C VAL A 216 7.29 2.99 -7.15
N THR A 217 8.17 3.96 -7.27
CA THR A 217 9.18 4.30 -6.26
C THR A 217 9.10 5.77 -5.92
N GLN A 218 9.69 6.16 -4.80
CA GLN A 218 9.84 7.58 -4.46
C GLN A 218 10.93 8.23 -5.33
N SER A 219 10.69 9.47 -5.74
CA SER A 219 11.73 10.29 -6.35
C SER A 219 12.76 10.68 -5.29
N LYS A 220 14.00 10.96 -5.73
CA LYS A 220 15.06 11.44 -4.83
C LYS A 220 14.90 12.92 -4.44
N SER A 221 13.74 13.53 -4.65
CA SER A 221 13.48 14.92 -4.25
C SER A 221 13.65 15.07 -2.73
N PRO A 222 14.17 16.21 -2.25
CA PRO A 222 14.28 16.46 -0.82
C PRO A 222 12.93 16.27 -0.13
N THR A 223 12.90 15.48 0.93
CA THR A 223 11.69 15.28 1.71
C THR A 223 11.31 16.57 2.42
N SER A 224 10.03 16.96 2.38
CA SER A 224 9.50 18.10 3.13
C SER A 224 9.49 17.85 4.65
N VAL A 225 9.66 16.61 5.09
CA VAL A 225 9.69 16.20 6.50
C VAL A 225 11.13 15.88 6.90
N LYS A 226 11.90 16.89 7.26
CA LYS A 226 13.15 16.74 8.00
C LYS A 226 12.78 16.41 9.45
N ASN A 227 13.28 15.30 10.00
CA ASN A 227 13.11 14.83 11.37
C ASN A 227 11.84 14.04 11.66
N ARG A 228 11.79 12.78 11.21
CA ARG A 228 10.74 11.83 11.60
C ARG A 228 10.85 11.32 13.04
N PHE A 229 12.00 11.51 13.71
CA PHE A 229 12.21 11.04 15.08
C PHE A 229 13.18 11.98 15.81
N LYS A 230 12.68 12.94 16.58
CA LYS A 230 13.41 13.34 17.78
C LYS A 230 13.18 12.21 18.79
N ARG A 231 14.19 11.40 19.03
CA ARG A 231 14.25 10.57 20.24
C ARG A 231 14.49 11.53 21.39
N GLU A 232 13.44 11.88 22.09
CA GLU A 232 13.55 12.32 23.48
C GLU A 232 13.35 11.06 24.32
N PHE A 233 14.45 10.54 24.88
CA PHE A 233 14.45 9.61 26.00
C PHE A 233 14.49 10.45 27.28
#